data_41ed51c5327bfef171ae50e24c0920b0
#
_entry.id   41ed51c5327bfef171ae50e24c0920b0
#
_cell.length_a   1.000
_cell.length_b   1.000
_cell.length_c   1.000
_cell.angle_alpha   90.00
_cell.angle_beta   90.00
_cell.angle_gamma   90.00
#
_symmetry.space_group_name_H-M   'P 1'
#
loop_
_entity.id
_entity.type
_entity.pdbx_description
1 polymer ?
#
loop_
_entity_poly.entity_id
_entity_poly.type
_entity_poly.pdbx_seq_one_letter_code
_entity_poly.pdbx_strand_id
1 'polypeptide(L)'
;MASLAVQDDAMAALGGVSPLIRSGRIGDALSRLAAIEAGAGGDARLLQHLGEHYTHCGKPDAAARCYRRAVELTPDDPRCLYNLSAALIALGRIGEAEALLDRVIALDPQDADAWQNRSTLRRQTPGSNHVADLLKAVERVRPGPAEVALCYALAKELEDLGDPHHSFAWLRRGADRRRSLLSYRVETDVAAMAEIARVFGARLFDRPSAGCPEPGPVFVMGLPRSGTTLVDRIISSHSDVESLGEINDFALALMRLAGATGGKGDLIRRSADLDPAALGRAYLDSVAGYGRTRPMFIDKTPANFLYVGLIVRALPNARIIHLRRHPLDSCYALYKTLFRMGCPYSYDLGDLAAYMLAHRRLMDHWRSVAPGRVLDVEYEALVADQEAVSRRIIDHCGLDWQDACLTFHENTAPAATASAAQVRQPIHARSVGLWRRYADQLEPLAAALRAGGVDPAELV
;
A
#
# COMPACT_ATOMS: atom_id res chain seq x y z
N MET A 1 42.94 11.08 4.71
CA MET A 1 43.05 9.61 4.76
C MET A 1 42.15 8.99 5.88
N ALA A 2 42.16 9.48 7.11
CA ALA A 2 41.26 8.98 8.17
C ALA A 2 39.76 9.14 7.87
N SER A 3 39.33 10.20 7.17
CA SER A 3 37.94 10.44 6.79
C SER A 3 37.39 9.47 5.73
N LEU A 4 38.20 9.05 4.76
CA LEU A 4 37.82 8.08 3.73
C LEU A 4 37.64 6.65 4.31
N ALA A 5 38.52 6.23 5.22
CA ALA A 5 38.44 4.93 5.87
C ALA A 5 37.15 4.83 6.74
N VAL A 6 36.76 5.90 7.44
CA VAL A 6 35.51 5.95 8.23
C VAL A 6 34.28 5.90 7.34
N GLN A 7 34.34 6.51 6.16
CA GLN A 7 33.23 6.49 5.18
C GLN A 7 33.05 5.10 4.55
N ASP A 8 34.15 4.42 4.19
CA ASP A 8 34.10 3.07 3.65
C ASP A 8 33.58 2.07 4.69
N ASP A 9 33.95 2.23 5.95
CA ASP A 9 33.44 1.41 7.06
C ASP A 9 31.93 1.62 7.30
N ALA A 10 31.43 2.87 7.17
CA ALA A 10 30.01 3.18 7.34
C ALA A 10 29.16 2.62 6.16
N MET A 11 29.67 2.71 4.93
CA MET A 11 29.01 2.11 3.76
C MET A 11 29.00 0.57 3.85
N ALA A 12 30.07 -0.05 4.30
CA ALA A 12 30.14 -1.49 4.56
C ALA A 12 29.14 -1.91 5.66
N ALA A 13 29.04 -1.10 6.73
CA ALA A 13 28.06 -1.31 7.81
C ALA A 13 26.62 -1.26 7.32
N LEU A 14 26.28 -0.37 6.36
CA LEU A 14 24.94 -0.31 5.73
C LEU A 14 24.61 -1.58 4.95
N GLY A 15 25.58 -2.23 4.33
CA GLY A 15 25.38 -3.51 3.64
C GLY A 15 24.74 -4.59 4.52
N GLY A 16 24.96 -4.54 5.83
CA GLY A 16 24.35 -5.44 6.79
C GLY A 16 22.90 -5.08 7.20
N VAL A 17 22.38 -3.92 6.81
CA VAL A 17 21.01 -3.48 7.15
C VAL A 17 19.97 -4.14 6.25
N SER A 18 20.21 -4.21 4.94
CA SER A 18 19.28 -4.82 3.98
C SER A 18 18.86 -6.26 4.30
N PRO A 19 19.77 -7.17 4.73
CA PRO A 19 19.40 -8.51 5.19
C PRO A 19 18.48 -8.49 6.41
N LEU A 20 18.68 -7.56 7.37
CA LEU A 20 17.81 -7.41 8.54
C LEU A 20 16.39 -7.01 8.13
N ILE A 21 16.26 -6.01 7.25
CA ILE A 21 14.96 -5.58 6.72
C ILE A 21 14.26 -6.75 5.99
N ARG A 22 14.96 -7.44 5.09
CA ARG A 22 14.39 -8.59 4.35
C ARG A 22 13.98 -9.75 5.25
N SER A 23 14.60 -9.92 6.40
CA SER A 23 14.23 -10.96 7.36
C SER A 23 13.19 -10.50 8.39
N GLY A 24 12.66 -9.25 8.29
CA GLY A 24 11.68 -8.70 9.24
C GLY A 24 12.28 -8.29 10.59
N ARG A 25 13.63 -8.22 10.71
CA ARG A 25 14.32 -7.76 11.92
C ARG A 25 14.42 -6.25 11.95
N ILE A 26 13.26 -5.57 11.92
CA ILE A 26 13.19 -4.11 11.77
C ILE A 26 13.81 -3.38 12.95
N GLY A 27 13.60 -3.85 14.20
CA GLY A 27 14.21 -3.26 15.38
C GLY A 27 15.75 -3.24 15.33
N ASP A 28 16.35 -4.36 14.90
CA ASP A 28 17.81 -4.45 14.74
C ASP A 28 18.32 -3.54 13.60
N ALA A 29 17.54 -3.48 12.50
CA ALA A 29 17.85 -2.58 11.40
C ALA A 29 17.83 -1.12 11.85
N LEU A 30 16.80 -0.69 12.57
CA LEU A 30 16.68 0.67 13.11
C LEU A 30 17.81 1.03 14.08
N SER A 31 18.15 0.13 15.00
CA SER A 31 19.27 0.32 15.95
C SER A 31 20.59 0.52 15.21
N ARG A 32 20.84 -0.30 14.17
CA ARG A 32 22.05 -0.18 13.36
C ARG A 32 22.08 1.09 12.53
N LEU A 33 20.93 1.48 11.93
CA LEU A 33 20.81 2.75 11.20
C LEU A 33 21.09 3.95 12.08
N ALA A 34 20.56 3.99 13.30
CA ALA A 34 20.79 5.08 14.24
C ALA A 34 22.28 5.22 14.63
N ALA A 35 22.97 4.09 14.82
CA ALA A 35 24.40 4.08 15.11
C ALA A 35 25.22 4.63 13.92
N ILE A 36 24.88 4.27 12.69
CA ILE A 36 25.55 4.76 11.49
C ILE A 36 25.25 6.26 11.27
N GLU A 37 23.97 6.67 11.46
CA GLU A 37 23.54 8.08 11.30
C GLU A 37 24.34 9.01 12.23
N ALA A 38 24.63 8.60 13.47
CA ALA A 38 25.41 9.38 14.44
C ALA A 38 26.83 9.69 13.95
N GLY A 39 27.41 8.82 13.12
CA GLY A 39 28.74 9.00 12.51
C GLY A 39 28.74 9.54 11.07
N ALA A 40 27.55 9.78 10.47
CA ALA A 40 27.46 10.06 9.03
C ALA A 40 28.07 11.39 8.56
N GLY A 41 28.34 12.32 9.49
CA GLY A 41 29.03 13.58 9.20
C GLY A 41 28.39 14.37 8.05
N GLY A 42 29.24 14.84 7.11
CA GLY A 42 28.87 15.60 5.91
C GLY A 42 28.89 14.80 4.61
N ASP A 43 28.63 13.48 4.66
CA ASP A 43 28.59 12.64 3.47
C ASP A 43 27.15 12.54 2.92
N ALA A 44 26.88 13.29 1.83
CA ALA A 44 25.58 13.31 1.18
C ALA A 44 25.16 11.93 0.66
N ARG A 45 26.10 11.12 0.15
CA ARG A 45 25.81 9.78 -0.37
C ARG A 45 25.39 8.82 0.74
N LEU A 46 26.11 8.84 1.86
CA LEU A 46 25.76 8.02 3.04
C LEU A 46 24.41 8.43 3.59
N LEU A 47 24.11 9.73 3.68
CA LEU A 47 22.82 10.26 4.12
C LEU A 47 21.66 9.83 3.20
N GLN A 48 21.88 9.79 1.89
CA GLN A 48 20.88 9.26 0.95
C GLN A 48 20.56 7.78 1.24
N HIS A 49 21.58 6.93 1.37
CA HIS A 49 21.38 5.51 1.65
C HIS A 49 20.73 5.28 3.03
N LEU A 50 21.09 6.05 4.05
CA LEU A 50 20.41 6.02 5.35
C LEU A 50 18.91 6.34 5.17
N GLY A 51 18.57 7.38 4.43
CA GLY A 51 17.19 7.77 4.13
C GLY A 51 16.42 6.66 3.40
N GLU A 52 17.04 6.00 2.42
CA GLU A 52 16.47 4.84 1.70
C GLU A 52 16.13 3.70 2.67
N HIS A 53 17.04 3.34 3.58
CA HIS A 53 16.82 2.28 4.56
C HIS A 53 15.77 2.65 5.60
N TYR A 54 15.75 3.91 6.09
CA TYR A 54 14.69 4.38 6.97
C TYR A 54 13.32 4.36 6.29
N THR A 55 13.26 4.68 5.00
CA THR A 55 12.02 4.55 4.20
C THR A 55 11.54 3.10 4.16
N HIS A 56 12.43 2.14 3.92
CA HIS A 56 12.12 0.71 3.94
C HIS A 56 11.71 0.19 5.33
N CYS A 57 12.18 0.84 6.41
CA CYS A 57 11.75 0.54 7.78
C CYS A 57 10.45 1.27 8.19
N GLY A 58 9.78 1.99 7.27
CA GLY A 58 8.55 2.73 7.57
C GLY A 58 8.77 3.94 8.50
N LYS A 59 9.97 4.55 8.49
CA LYS A 59 10.33 5.72 9.32
C LYS A 59 10.57 6.97 8.45
N PRO A 60 9.52 7.55 7.84
CA PRO A 60 9.68 8.68 6.91
C PRO A 60 10.21 9.96 7.58
N ASP A 61 10.01 10.15 8.90
CA ASP A 61 10.62 11.27 9.63
C ASP A 61 12.15 11.19 9.64
N ALA A 62 12.69 10.00 9.96
CA ALA A 62 14.13 9.76 9.94
C ALA A 62 14.68 9.86 8.51
N ALA A 63 13.96 9.31 7.53
CA ALA A 63 14.32 9.45 6.12
C ALA A 63 14.40 10.92 5.69
N ALA A 64 13.36 11.71 6.02
CA ALA A 64 13.32 13.13 5.68
C ALA A 64 14.46 13.94 6.34
N ARG A 65 14.86 13.60 7.58
CA ARG A 65 16.04 14.23 8.21
C ARG A 65 17.32 13.97 7.42
N CYS A 66 17.54 12.69 7.07
CA CYS A 66 18.74 12.29 6.31
C CYS A 66 18.75 12.96 4.92
N TYR A 67 17.63 12.91 4.20
CA TYR A 67 17.52 13.52 2.87
C TYR A 67 17.66 15.04 2.91
N ARG A 68 17.13 15.73 3.94
CA ARG A 68 17.28 17.19 4.07
C ARG A 68 18.74 17.57 4.24
N ARG A 69 19.48 16.85 5.09
CA ARG A 69 20.93 17.07 5.24
C ARG A 69 21.68 16.78 3.94
N ALA A 70 21.28 15.75 3.18
CA ALA A 70 21.88 15.48 1.88
C ALA A 70 21.61 16.61 0.88
N VAL A 71 20.41 17.18 0.83
CA VAL A 71 20.07 18.35 -0.01
C VAL A 71 20.85 19.60 0.41
N GLU A 72 21.10 19.83 1.70
CA GLU A 72 21.95 20.93 2.17
C GLU A 72 23.38 20.83 1.65
N LEU A 73 23.90 19.60 1.50
CA LEU A 73 25.25 19.34 0.98
C LEU A 73 25.31 19.34 -0.55
N THR A 74 24.23 18.91 -1.20
CA THR A 74 24.13 18.82 -2.67
C THR A 74 22.81 19.42 -3.15
N PRO A 75 22.69 20.79 -3.14
CA PRO A 75 21.41 21.45 -3.36
C PRO A 75 20.75 21.17 -4.71
N ASP A 76 21.52 20.94 -5.77
CA ASP A 76 21.04 20.74 -7.13
C ASP A 76 21.12 19.28 -7.61
N ASP A 77 21.27 18.33 -6.68
CA ASP A 77 21.15 16.90 -7.01
C ASP A 77 19.66 16.50 -7.12
N PRO A 78 19.15 16.19 -8.35
CA PRO A 78 17.74 15.86 -8.55
C PRO A 78 17.31 14.64 -7.74
N ARG A 79 18.21 13.67 -7.53
CA ARG A 79 17.93 12.45 -6.77
C ARG A 79 17.69 12.76 -5.28
N CYS A 80 18.53 13.64 -4.68
CA CYS A 80 18.35 14.08 -3.30
C CYS A 80 17.01 14.81 -3.12
N LEU A 81 16.70 15.74 -4.03
CA LEU A 81 15.45 16.50 -4.03
C LEU A 81 14.22 15.59 -4.17
N TYR A 82 14.27 14.64 -5.10
CA TYR A 82 13.20 13.66 -5.33
C TYR A 82 12.97 12.79 -4.09
N ASN A 83 14.01 12.22 -3.50
CA ASN A 83 13.90 11.37 -2.32
C ASN A 83 13.34 12.12 -1.11
N LEU A 84 13.78 13.39 -0.90
CA LEU A 84 13.20 14.24 0.13
C LEU A 84 11.71 14.50 -0.14
N SER A 85 11.32 14.78 -1.40
CA SER A 85 9.92 15.00 -1.76
C SER A 85 9.05 13.80 -1.41
N ALA A 86 9.53 12.57 -1.71
CA ALA A 86 8.81 11.33 -1.40
C ALA A 86 8.60 11.13 0.11
N ALA A 87 9.61 11.42 0.93
CA ALA A 87 9.49 11.38 2.38
C ALA A 87 8.51 12.44 2.91
N LEU A 88 8.53 13.65 2.34
CA LEU A 88 7.61 14.72 2.70
C LEU A 88 6.16 14.43 2.32
N ILE A 89 5.92 13.75 1.20
CA ILE A 89 4.58 13.25 0.83
C ILE A 89 4.05 12.30 1.91
N ALA A 90 4.85 11.33 2.35
CA ALA A 90 4.46 10.41 3.41
C ALA A 90 4.15 11.13 4.74
N LEU A 91 4.85 12.22 5.03
CA LEU A 91 4.62 13.09 6.18
C LEU A 91 3.45 14.07 6.00
N GLY A 92 2.88 14.17 4.78
CA GLY A 92 1.81 15.12 4.46
C GLY A 92 2.26 16.57 4.27
N ARG A 93 3.55 16.82 4.14
CA ARG A 93 4.12 18.15 3.87
C ARG A 93 4.06 18.45 2.36
N ILE A 94 2.80 18.47 1.82
CA ILE A 94 2.56 18.45 0.37
C ILE A 94 3.13 19.69 -0.34
N GLY A 95 2.99 20.89 0.23
CA GLY A 95 3.50 22.12 -0.39
C GLY A 95 5.03 22.12 -0.53
N GLU A 96 5.74 21.57 0.45
CA GLU A 96 7.21 21.45 0.36
C GLU A 96 7.62 20.39 -0.67
N ALA A 97 6.90 19.26 -0.70
CA ALA A 97 7.14 18.24 -1.71
C ALA A 97 6.88 18.74 -3.13
N GLU A 98 5.84 19.57 -3.31
CA GLU A 98 5.51 20.22 -4.58
C GLU A 98 6.68 21.09 -5.07
N ALA A 99 7.19 21.99 -4.22
CA ALA A 99 8.31 22.87 -4.56
C ALA A 99 9.60 22.10 -4.93
N LEU A 100 9.87 20.97 -4.24
CA LEU A 100 11.02 20.13 -4.56
C LEU A 100 10.84 19.42 -5.91
N LEU A 101 9.65 18.91 -6.21
CA LEU A 101 9.38 18.26 -7.50
C LEU A 101 9.42 19.26 -8.66
N ASP A 102 8.90 20.48 -8.47
CA ASP A 102 9.04 21.54 -9.46
C ASP A 102 10.51 21.85 -9.75
N ARG A 103 11.36 21.82 -8.72
CA ARG A 103 12.81 21.99 -8.88
C ARG A 103 13.47 20.80 -9.59
N VAL A 104 13.09 19.56 -9.28
CA VAL A 104 13.57 18.36 -10.01
C VAL A 104 13.24 18.48 -11.49
N ILE A 105 11.99 18.84 -11.83
CA ILE A 105 11.53 19.00 -13.21
C ILE A 105 12.27 20.13 -13.92
N ALA A 106 12.59 21.22 -13.22
CA ALA A 106 13.37 22.30 -13.79
C ALA A 106 14.83 21.89 -14.11
N LEU A 107 15.44 21.04 -13.27
CA LEU A 107 16.79 20.50 -13.47
C LEU A 107 16.82 19.38 -14.53
N ASP A 108 15.82 18.50 -14.51
CA ASP A 108 15.65 17.42 -15.48
C ASP A 108 14.19 17.33 -15.96
N PRO A 109 13.83 18.02 -17.05
CA PRO A 109 12.47 17.96 -17.62
C PRO A 109 12.05 16.58 -18.15
N GLN A 110 12.97 15.62 -18.22
CA GLN A 110 12.70 14.24 -18.63
C GLN A 110 12.50 13.27 -17.45
N ASP A 111 12.62 13.73 -16.21
CA ASP A 111 12.34 12.92 -15.02
C ASP A 111 10.84 12.58 -14.95
N ALA A 112 10.49 11.45 -15.54
CA ALA A 112 9.11 10.97 -15.62
C ALA A 112 8.51 10.63 -14.25
N ASP A 113 9.32 10.24 -13.29
CA ASP A 113 8.90 9.94 -11.93
C ASP A 113 8.56 11.21 -11.15
N ALA A 114 9.33 12.28 -11.35
CA ALA A 114 9.03 13.59 -10.79
C ALA A 114 7.70 14.13 -11.35
N TRP A 115 7.50 14.07 -12.65
CA TRP A 115 6.23 14.44 -13.29
C TRP A 115 5.03 13.66 -12.72
N GLN A 116 5.14 12.33 -12.62
CA GLN A 116 4.08 11.48 -12.12
C GLN A 116 3.73 11.81 -10.65
N ASN A 117 4.74 11.95 -9.79
CA ASN A 117 4.51 12.34 -8.39
C ASN A 117 3.89 13.74 -8.31
N ARG A 118 4.42 14.71 -9.06
CA ARG A 118 3.93 16.10 -9.10
C ARG A 118 2.46 16.19 -9.48
N SER A 119 2.05 15.44 -10.52
CA SER A 119 0.66 15.40 -10.97
C SER A 119 -0.30 14.84 -9.92
N THR A 120 0.16 13.92 -9.05
CA THR A 120 -0.69 13.24 -8.06
C THR A 120 -0.85 13.98 -6.74
N LEU A 121 -0.05 15.02 -6.46
CA LEU A 121 -0.06 15.71 -5.16
C LEU A 121 -1.38 16.40 -4.85
N ARG A 122 -2.01 16.96 -5.86
CA ARG A 122 -3.27 17.70 -5.74
C ARG A 122 -4.13 17.56 -6.99
N ARG A 123 -5.38 18.01 -6.89
CA ARG A 123 -6.22 18.15 -8.08
C ARG A 123 -5.73 19.31 -8.93
N GLN A 124 -5.55 19.05 -10.22
CA GLN A 124 -5.19 20.07 -11.19
C GLN A 124 -6.42 20.88 -11.64
N THR A 125 -6.17 22.11 -12.11
CA THR A 125 -7.21 23.02 -12.58
C THR A 125 -6.82 23.61 -13.94
N PRO A 126 -7.75 24.20 -14.71
CA PRO A 126 -7.41 24.83 -15.99
C PRO A 126 -6.31 25.88 -15.91
N GLY A 127 -6.25 26.65 -14.81
CA GLY A 127 -5.22 27.65 -14.57
C GLY A 127 -3.93 27.11 -13.96
N SER A 128 -3.87 25.84 -13.57
CA SER A 128 -2.70 25.24 -12.89
C SER A 128 -2.63 23.74 -13.18
N ASN A 129 -2.06 23.39 -14.33
CA ASN A 129 -1.82 22.03 -14.79
C ASN A 129 -0.56 21.98 -15.66
N HIS A 130 -0.13 20.78 -16.02
CA HIS A 130 1.11 20.55 -16.76
C HIS A 130 0.89 19.76 -18.05
N VAL A 131 -0.35 19.65 -18.56
CA VAL A 131 -0.69 18.82 -19.75
C VAL A 131 0.19 19.14 -20.94
N ALA A 132 0.41 20.44 -21.26
CA ALA A 132 1.22 20.83 -22.40
C ALA A 132 2.69 20.38 -22.28
N ASP A 133 3.27 20.44 -21.07
CA ASP A 133 4.67 20.04 -20.85
C ASP A 133 4.81 18.52 -20.77
N LEU A 134 3.82 17.82 -20.19
CA LEU A 134 3.74 16.36 -20.19
C LEU A 134 3.64 15.80 -21.63
N LEU A 135 2.87 16.44 -22.51
CA LEU A 135 2.79 16.04 -23.92
C LEU A 135 4.15 16.16 -24.63
N LYS A 136 4.89 17.25 -24.39
CA LYS A 136 6.26 17.41 -24.90
C LYS A 136 7.22 16.37 -24.32
N ALA A 137 7.08 16.06 -23.02
CA ALA A 137 7.92 15.08 -22.35
C ALA A 137 7.71 13.67 -22.91
N VAL A 138 6.46 13.24 -23.11
CA VAL A 138 6.15 11.89 -23.62
C VAL A 138 6.62 11.68 -25.05
N GLU A 139 6.67 12.74 -25.89
CA GLU A 139 7.22 12.68 -27.26
C GLU A 139 8.73 12.41 -27.29
N ARG A 140 9.45 12.78 -26.24
CA ARG A 140 10.92 12.71 -26.17
C ARG A 140 11.46 11.43 -25.54
N VAL A 141 10.62 10.69 -24.82
CA VAL A 141 11.03 9.45 -24.15
C VAL A 141 10.90 8.25 -25.09
N ARG A 142 11.78 7.28 -24.91
CA ARG A 142 11.66 5.98 -25.58
C ARG A 142 10.56 5.14 -24.93
N PRO A 143 9.94 4.21 -25.70
CA PRO A 143 8.99 3.26 -25.14
C PRO A 143 9.59 2.49 -23.96
N GLY A 144 8.98 2.63 -22.76
CA GLY A 144 9.51 1.99 -21.56
C GLY A 144 8.89 2.56 -20.27
N PRO A 145 9.56 2.38 -19.12
CA PRO A 145 9.04 2.83 -17.83
C PRO A 145 8.76 4.34 -17.74
N ALA A 146 9.59 5.17 -18.37
CA ALA A 146 9.38 6.62 -18.40
C ALA A 146 8.10 7.00 -19.16
N GLU A 147 7.84 6.35 -20.32
CA GLU A 147 6.57 6.54 -21.06
C GLU A 147 5.36 6.17 -20.17
N VAL A 148 5.46 5.07 -19.42
CA VAL A 148 4.39 4.66 -18.50
C VAL A 148 4.06 5.75 -17.49
N ALA A 149 5.08 6.28 -16.80
CA ALA A 149 4.89 7.31 -15.76
C ALA A 149 4.24 8.58 -16.34
N LEU A 150 4.72 9.05 -17.50
CA LEU A 150 4.16 10.23 -18.17
C LEU A 150 2.72 10.01 -18.66
N CYS A 151 2.40 8.81 -19.19
CA CYS A 151 1.04 8.47 -19.56
C CYS A 151 0.07 8.50 -18.37
N TYR A 152 0.48 7.97 -17.21
CA TYR A 152 -0.32 8.03 -15.99
C TYR A 152 -0.47 9.45 -15.45
N ALA A 153 0.57 10.28 -15.56
CA ALA A 153 0.51 11.71 -15.21
C ALA A 153 -0.50 12.46 -16.09
N LEU A 154 -0.41 12.29 -17.42
CA LEU A 154 -1.36 12.86 -18.37
C LEU A 154 -2.79 12.42 -18.11
N ALA A 155 -3.01 11.11 -17.94
CA ALA A 155 -4.33 10.57 -17.65
C ALA A 155 -4.93 11.21 -16.40
N LYS A 156 -4.15 11.37 -15.34
CA LYS A 156 -4.60 11.97 -14.09
C LYS A 156 -4.93 13.46 -14.25
N GLU A 157 -4.10 14.23 -14.92
CA GLU A 157 -4.37 15.65 -15.09
C GLU A 157 -5.56 15.90 -15.99
N LEU A 158 -5.73 15.13 -17.05
CA LEU A 158 -6.91 15.20 -17.93
C LEU A 158 -8.20 14.77 -17.21
N GLU A 159 -8.15 13.74 -16.33
CA GLU A 159 -9.30 13.39 -15.47
C GLU A 159 -9.70 14.58 -14.58
N ASP A 160 -8.74 15.24 -13.99
CA ASP A 160 -8.97 16.41 -13.11
C ASP A 160 -9.58 17.59 -13.88
N LEU A 161 -9.17 17.78 -15.12
CA LEU A 161 -9.66 18.84 -16.02
C LEU A 161 -11.02 18.51 -16.63
N GLY A 162 -11.55 17.30 -16.41
CA GLY A 162 -12.87 16.89 -16.89
C GLY A 162 -12.88 16.40 -18.33
N ASP A 163 -11.77 15.91 -18.84
CA ASP A 163 -11.63 15.28 -20.15
C ASP A 163 -11.47 13.74 -20.01
N PRO A 164 -12.54 12.98 -19.78
CA PRO A 164 -12.45 11.54 -19.56
C PRO A 164 -12.00 10.76 -20.81
N HIS A 165 -12.31 11.25 -22.00
CA HIS A 165 -11.97 10.57 -23.24
C HIS A 165 -10.44 10.51 -23.44
N HIS A 166 -9.78 11.66 -23.43
CA HIS A 166 -8.31 11.69 -23.56
C HIS A 166 -7.61 11.12 -22.33
N SER A 167 -8.17 11.32 -21.13
CA SER A 167 -7.66 10.70 -19.90
C SER A 167 -7.58 9.19 -20.06
N PHE A 168 -8.65 8.52 -20.49
CA PHE A 168 -8.64 7.07 -20.63
C PHE A 168 -7.73 6.58 -21.78
N ALA A 169 -7.62 7.34 -22.86
CA ALA A 169 -6.72 7.00 -23.96
C ALA A 169 -5.25 6.95 -23.48
N TRP A 170 -4.81 7.96 -22.72
CA TRP A 170 -3.47 7.98 -22.13
C TRP A 170 -3.29 6.91 -21.05
N LEU A 171 -4.29 6.70 -20.21
CA LEU A 171 -4.27 5.66 -19.19
C LEU A 171 -4.08 4.28 -19.81
N ARG A 172 -4.88 3.95 -20.85
CA ARG A 172 -4.78 2.69 -21.58
C ARG A 172 -3.40 2.51 -22.21
N ARG A 173 -2.86 3.54 -22.88
CA ARG A 173 -1.51 3.50 -23.47
C ARG A 173 -0.46 3.19 -22.41
N GLY A 174 -0.52 3.84 -21.24
CA GLY A 174 0.39 3.60 -20.12
C GLY A 174 0.25 2.21 -19.53
N ALA A 175 -0.99 1.73 -19.36
CA ALA A 175 -1.30 0.41 -18.82
C ALA A 175 -0.82 -0.71 -19.77
N ASP A 176 -1.14 -0.63 -21.06
CA ASP A 176 -0.70 -1.59 -22.09
C ASP A 176 0.84 -1.66 -22.12
N ARG A 177 1.51 -0.50 -22.09
CA ARG A 177 2.97 -0.45 -22.01
C ARG A 177 3.49 -1.11 -20.73
N ARG A 178 2.92 -0.80 -19.59
CA ARG A 178 3.33 -1.40 -18.30
C ARG A 178 3.12 -2.91 -18.33
N ARG A 179 1.96 -3.37 -18.81
CA ARG A 179 1.64 -4.80 -18.92
C ARG A 179 2.64 -5.55 -19.79
N SER A 180 3.05 -4.96 -20.93
CA SER A 180 4.04 -5.55 -21.84
C SER A 180 5.45 -5.68 -21.22
N LEU A 181 5.77 -4.92 -20.18
CA LEU A 181 7.05 -4.99 -19.45
C LEU A 181 7.04 -6.03 -18.33
N LEU A 182 5.92 -6.69 -18.06
CA LEU A 182 5.74 -7.61 -16.94
C LEU A 182 5.60 -9.05 -17.43
N SER A 183 6.39 -9.96 -16.85
CA SER A 183 6.20 -11.40 -16.99
C SER A 183 5.17 -11.90 -15.98
N TYR A 184 3.93 -11.41 -16.07
CA TYR A 184 2.86 -11.73 -15.13
C TYR A 184 1.77 -12.59 -15.77
N ARG A 185 1.22 -13.51 -15.00
CA ARG A 185 0.09 -14.38 -15.36
C ARG A 185 -0.91 -14.40 -14.21
N VAL A 186 -2.09 -13.86 -14.43
CA VAL A 186 -3.16 -13.76 -13.41
C VAL A 186 -3.63 -15.14 -12.95
N GLU A 187 -3.57 -16.14 -13.83
CA GLU A 187 -3.96 -17.52 -13.52
C GLU A 187 -3.15 -18.10 -12.35
N THR A 188 -1.90 -17.65 -12.18
CA THR A 188 -1.06 -18.06 -11.06
C THR A 188 -1.62 -17.59 -9.72
N ASP A 189 -2.11 -16.35 -9.66
CA ASP A 189 -2.72 -15.80 -8.44
C ASP A 189 -4.12 -16.37 -8.20
N VAL A 190 -4.92 -16.53 -9.26
CA VAL A 190 -6.24 -17.18 -9.20
C VAL A 190 -6.11 -18.62 -8.68
N ALA A 191 -5.16 -19.39 -9.21
CA ALA A 191 -4.89 -20.75 -8.75
C ALA A 191 -4.40 -20.79 -7.30
N ALA A 192 -3.57 -19.83 -6.88
CA ALA A 192 -3.12 -19.71 -5.49
C ALA A 192 -4.29 -19.44 -4.53
N MET A 193 -5.19 -18.52 -4.88
CA MET A 193 -6.38 -18.24 -4.05
C MET A 193 -7.32 -19.45 -3.97
N ALA A 194 -7.50 -20.18 -5.07
CA ALA A 194 -8.29 -21.42 -5.07
C ALA A 194 -7.64 -22.52 -4.20
N GLU A 195 -6.31 -22.64 -4.25
CA GLU A 195 -5.57 -23.59 -3.40
C GLU A 195 -5.64 -23.19 -1.92
N ILE A 196 -5.59 -21.90 -1.58
CA ILE A 196 -5.81 -21.42 -0.21
C ILE A 196 -7.19 -21.86 0.27
N ALA A 197 -8.25 -21.60 -0.49
CA ALA A 197 -9.61 -22.01 -0.10
C ALA A 197 -9.74 -23.54 0.08
N ARG A 198 -9.07 -24.32 -0.77
CA ARG A 198 -9.06 -25.78 -0.68
C ARG A 198 -8.31 -26.28 0.57
N VAL A 199 -7.16 -25.72 0.88
CA VAL A 199 -6.31 -26.14 2.00
C VAL A 199 -6.90 -25.71 3.34
N PHE A 200 -7.44 -24.49 3.41
CA PHE A 200 -8.03 -23.91 4.62
C PHE A 200 -9.55 -24.14 4.66
N GLY A 201 -10.03 -25.37 4.38
CA GLY A 201 -11.44 -25.74 4.46
C GLY A 201 -11.96 -25.88 5.90
N ALA A 202 -13.28 -26.05 6.08
CA ALA A 202 -13.99 -26.08 7.36
C ALA A 202 -13.34 -27.00 8.40
N ARG A 203 -12.91 -28.21 8.00
CA ARG A 203 -12.27 -29.20 8.89
C ARG A 203 -11.03 -28.65 9.63
N LEU A 204 -10.35 -27.65 9.09
CA LEU A 204 -9.19 -27.04 9.74
C LEU A 204 -9.62 -26.12 10.89
N PHE A 205 -10.80 -25.51 10.78
CA PHE A 205 -11.37 -24.61 11.80
C PHE A 205 -12.12 -25.36 12.90
N ASP A 206 -12.55 -26.61 12.63
CA ASP A 206 -13.14 -27.48 13.66
C ASP A 206 -12.11 -27.97 14.68
N ARG A 207 -10.82 -27.88 14.38
CA ARG A 207 -9.74 -28.27 15.29
C ARG A 207 -9.47 -27.16 16.30
N PRO A 208 -9.41 -27.48 17.62
CA PRO A 208 -8.99 -26.50 18.60
C PRO A 208 -7.64 -25.90 18.21
N SER A 209 -7.55 -24.58 18.18
CA SER A 209 -6.29 -23.88 17.92
C SER A 209 -5.85 -23.18 19.22
N ALA A 210 -4.73 -23.62 19.76
CA ALA A 210 -4.05 -22.91 20.85
C ALA A 210 -3.16 -21.79 20.29
N GLY A 211 -3.70 -20.92 19.46
CA GLY A 211 -2.96 -19.74 18.94
C GLY A 211 -2.43 -18.85 20.04
N CYS A 212 -1.76 -17.79 19.69
CA CYS A 212 -1.29 -16.78 20.62
C CYS A 212 -2.46 -15.87 21.03
N PRO A 213 -2.96 -15.94 22.28
CA PRO A 213 -4.20 -15.24 22.69
C PRO A 213 -3.95 -13.76 23.04
N GLU A 214 -2.77 -13.22 22.80
CA GLU A 214 -2.47 -11.82 23.10
C GLU A 214 -3.42 -10.89 22.32
N PRO A 215 -4.08 -9.93 23.01
CA PRO A 215 -4.89 -8.92 22.36
C PRO A 215 -4.01 -7.88 21.66
N GLY A 216 -4.61 -7.11 20.76
CA GLY A 216 -3.98 -5.93 20.20
C GLY A 216 -3.88 -5.85 18.67
N PRO A 217 -3.64 -6.96 17.93
CA PRO A 217 -3.58 -6.88 16.48
C PRO A 217 -4.93 -6.56 15.84
N VAL A 218 -4.96 -5.51 15.01
CA VAL A 218 -6.08 -5.17 14.11
C VAL A 218 -5.59 -5.28 12.68
N PHE A 219 -6.16 -6.19 11.91
CA PHE A 219 -5.83 -6.35 10.50
C PHE A 219 -6.85 -5.61 9.63
N VAL A 220 -6.39 -4.62 8.88
CA VAL A 220 -7.21 -3.89 7.90
C VAL A 220 -6.80 -4.32 6.49
N MET A 221 -7.70 -4.97 5.77
CA MET A 221 -7.38 -5.60 4.49
C MET A 221 -8.47 -5.38 3.43
N GLY A 222 -8.17 -5.75 2.20
CA GLY A 222 -9.05 -5.64 1.05
C GLY A 222 -8.24 -5.43 -0.22
N LEU A 223 -8.89 -5.15 -1.34
CA LEU A 223 -8.14 -4.75 -2.52
C LEU A 223 -7.48 -3.38 -2.29
N PRO A 224 -6.29 -3.13 -2.84
CA PRO A 224 -5.71 -1.79 -2.80
C PRO A 224 -6.70 -0.76 -3.38
N ARG A 225 -6.70 0.46 -2.86
CA ARG A 225 -7.63 1.54 -3.26
C ARG A 225 -9.11 1.32 -2.88
N SER A 226 -9.43 0.34 -2.04
CA SER A 226 -10.79 0.12 -1.53
C SER A 226 -11.16 0.99 -0.32
N GLY A 227 -10.23 1.79 0.22
CA GLY A 227 -10.46 2.61 1.42
C GLY A 227 -9.75 2.10 2.67
N THR A 228 -8.86 1.11 2.57
CA THR A 228 -8.10 0.56 3.71
C THR A 228 -7.33 1.64 4.48
N THR A 229 -6.72 2.61 3.80
CA THR A 229 -6.01 3.72 4.46
C THR A 229 -6.97 4.66 5.19
N LEU A 230 -8.19 4.85 4.71
CA LEU A 230 -9.21 5.66 5.40
C LEU A 230 -9.60 5.01 6.73
N VAL A 231 -9.89 3.71 6.72
CA VAL A 231 -10.24 2.95 7.93
C VAL A 231 -9.05 2.87 8.90
N ASP A 232 -7.84 2.65 8.40
CA ASP A 232 -6.61 2.73 9.21
C ASP A 232 -6.51 4.08 9.94
N ARG A 233 -6.78 5.20 9.25
CA ARG A 233 -6.77 6.54 9.87
C ARG A 233 -7.86 6.74 10.91
N ILE A 234 -9.07 6.29 10.64
CA ILE A 234 -10.18 6.37 11.59
C ILE A 234 -9.80 5.64 12.89
N ILE A 235 -9.34 4.39 12.79
CA ILE A 235 -9.00 3.58 13.95
C ILE A 235 -7.75 4.13 14.67
N SER A 236 -6.71 4.51 13.93
CA SER A 236 -5.46 5.03 14.53
C SER A 236 -5.57 6.45 15.11
N SER A 237 -6.73 7.11 14.93
CA SER A 237 -7.04 8.35 15.65
C SER A 237 -7.50 8.10 17.09
N HIS A 238 -7.84 6.85 17.44
CA HIS A 238 -8.08 6.44 18.82
C HIS A 238 -6.79 6.43 19.62
N SER A 239 -6.84 6.91 20.89
CA SER A 239 -5.65 7.04 21.76
C SER A 239 -4.92 5.74 22.03
N ASP A 240 -5.61 4.61 22.04
CA ASP A 240 -5.07 3.29 22.36
C ASP A 240 -4.56 2.51 21.14
N VAL A 241 -4.63 3.09 19.95
CA VAL A 241 -4.28 2.41 18.70
C VAL A 241 -3.19 3.17 17.95
N GLU A 242 -2.17 2.45 17.48
CA GLU A 242 -1.18 2.98 16.53
C GLU A 242 -1.19 2.19 15.23
N SER A 243 -0.92 2.85 14.11
CA SER A 243 -0.80 2.19 12.81
C SER A 243 0.67 1.85 12.54
N LEU A 244 0.94 0.60 12.16
CA LEU A 244 2.23 0.18 11.62
C LEU A 244 2.29 0.31 10.09
N GLY A 245 1.16 0.67 9.46
CA GLY A 245 1.06 0.80 8.00
C GLY A 245 1.04 -0.54 7.26
N GLU A 246 1.63 -0.57 6.08
CA GLU A 246 1.74 -1.78 5.25
C GLU A 246 3.01 -2.54 5.61
N ILE A 247 2.89 -3.51 6.52
CA ILE A 247 4.01 -4.34 6.98
C ILE A 247 3.92 -5.75 6.39
N ASN A 248 5.07 -6.39 6.20
CA ASN A 248 5.13 -7.74 5.63
C ASN A 248 5.40 -8.81 6.69
N ASP A 249 5.32 -8.47 7.96
CA ASP A 249 5.79 -9.26 9.08
C ASP A 249 5.08 -10.60 9.20
N PHE A 250 3.75 -10.63 8.96
CA PHE A 250 2.99 -11.87 8.98
C PHE A 250 3.43 -12.84 7.86
N ALA A 251 3.58 -12.34 6.64
CA ALA A 251 4.06 -13.13 5.50
C ALA A 251 5.51 -13.60 5.71
N LEU A 252 6.38 -12.76 6.27
CA LEU A 252 7.77 -13.12 6.55
C LEU A 252 7.87 -14.16 7.67
N ALA A 253 7.07 -14.05 8.74
CA ALA A 253 7.00 -15.07 9.80
C ALA A 253 6.52 -16.41 9.24
N LEU A 254 5.47 -16.37 8.40
CA LEU A 254 4.96 -17.55 7.71
C LEU A 254 6.05 -18.22 6.85
N MET A 255 6.71 -17.47 5.98
CA MET A 255 7.76 -18.01 5.09
C MET A 255 8.92 -18.64 5.86
N ARG A 256 9.34 -18.02 6.96
CA ARG A 256 10.41 -18.55 7.82
C ARG A 256 10.04 -19.90 8.43
N LEU A 257 8.84 -19.99 8.99
CA LEU A 257 8.39 -21.21 9.68
C LEU A 257 8.04 -22.33 8.70
N ALA A 258 7.44 -22.01 7.57
CA ALA A 258 7.10 -23.01 6.57
C ALA A 258 8.31 -23.60 5.86
N GLY A 259 9.44 -22.87 5.79
CA GLY A 259 10.65 -23.34 5.11
C GLY A 259 10.39 -23.75 3.67
N ALA A 260 9.45 -23.09 2.99
CA ALA A 260 8.98 -23.50 1.67
C ALA A 260 10.03 -23.24 0.59
N THR A 261 10.25 -24.22 -0.27
CA THR A 261 11.20 -24.15 -1.38
C THR A 261 10.56 -24.39 -2.74
N GLY A 262 9.31 -24.89 -2.75
CA GLY A 262 8.58 -25.35 -3.95
C GLY A 262 7.62 -24.34 -4.57
N GLY A 263 7.77 -23.03 -4.26
CA GLY A 263 6.88 -21.98 -4.77
C GLY A 263 5.59 -21.79 -3.97
N LYS A 264 4.63 -20.97 -4.51
CA LYS A 264 3.41 -20.57 -3.80
C LYS A 264 2.56 -21.75 -3.31
N GLY A 265 2.35 -22.74 -4.14
CA GLY A 265 1.52 -23.91 -3.78
C GLY A 265 2.14 -24.77 -2.67
N ASP A 266 3.48 -24.90 -2.61
CA ASP A 266 4.17 -25.59 -1.53
C ASP A 266 4.04 -24.81 -0.22
N LEU A 267 4.23 -23.50 -0.25
CA LEU A 267 4.03 -22.62 0.91
C LEU A 267 2.60 -22.76 1.47
N ILE A 268 1.57 -22.71 0.61
CA ILE A 268 0.17 -22.84 1.03
C ILE A 268 -0.08 -24.17 1.75
N ARG A 269 0.37 -25.27 1.20
CA ARG A 269 0.16 -26.60 1.83
C ARG A 269 0.88 -26.70 3.16
N ARG A 270 2.18 -26.35 3.21
CA ARG A 270 2.97 -26.40 4.45
C ARG A 270 2.42 -25.49 5.54
N SER A 271 1.84 -24.33 5.16
CA SER A 271 1.30 -23.37 6.12
C SER A 271 0.13 -23.92 6.93
N ALA A 272 -0.62 -24.89 6.41
CA ALA A 272 -1.74 -25.51 7.11
C ALA A 272 -1.27 -26.42 8.28
N ASP A 273 -0.07 -26.93 8.21
CA ASP A 273 0.52 -27.85 9.21
C ASP A 273 1.36 -27.11 10.27
N LEU A 274 1.53 -25.81 10.15
CA LEU A 274 2.28 -25.02 11.12
C LEU A 274 1.57 -25.01 12.49
N ASP A 275 2.36 -24.98 13.56
CA ASP A 275 1.86 -24.65 14.90
C ASP A 275 1.35 -23.19 14.91
N PRO A 276 0.03 -22.98 15.11
CA PRO A 276 -0.55 -21.66 15.11
C PRO A 276 0.03 -20.75 16.20
N ALA A 277 0.37 -21.30 17.37
CA ALA A 277 0.96 -20.51 18.44
C ALA A 277 2.37 -20.05 18.08
N ALA A 278 3.18 -20.89 17.43
CA ALA A 278 4.51 -20.50 16.96
C ALA A 278 4.42 -19.39 15.91
N LEU A 279 3.45 -19.46 14.97
CA LEU A 279 3.24 -18.41 13.97
C LEU A 279 2.81 -17.09 14.62
N GLY A 280 1.86 -17.15 15.57
CA GLY A 280 1.41 -15.97 16.31
C GLY A 280 2.53 -15.29 17.08
N ARG A 281 3.34 -16.06 17.84
CA ARG A 281 4.52 -15.53 18.55
C ARG A 281 5.53 -14.92 17.59
N ALA A 282 5.89 -15.60 16.51
CA ALA A 282 6.87 -15.11 15.56
C ALA A 282 6.45 -13.78 14.89
N TYR A 283 5.16 -13.60 14.66
CA TYR A 283 4.61 -12.33 14.18
C TYR A 283 4.66 -11.25 15.27
N LEU A 284 4.19 -11.53 16.50
CA LEU A 284 4.18 -10.56 17.59
C LEU A 284 5.60 -10.12 18.00
N ASP A 285 6.55 -11.04 18.00
CA ASP A 285 7.97 -10.73 18.24
C ASP A 285 8.55 -9.81 17.15
N SER A 286 8.18 -10.06 15.90
CA SER A 286 8.60 -9.21 14.78
C SER A 286 8.08 -7.78 14.92
N VAL A 287 6.79 -7.62 15.19
CA VAL A 287 6.17 -6.29 15.33
C VAL A 287 6.55 -5.55 16.60
N ALA A 288 7.04 -6.23 17.65
CA ALA A 288 7.60 -5.59 18.84
C ALA A 288 8.81 -4.70 18.49
N GLY A 289 9.57 -5.07 17.46
CA GLY A 289 10.73 -4.30 16.98
C GLY A 289 10.41 -2.91 16.42
N TYR A 290 9.14 -2.57 16.15
CA TYR A 290 8.75 -1.23 15.71
C TYR A 290 8.72 -0.17 16.81
N GLY A 291 8.90 -0.57 18.09
CA GLY A 291 8.91 0.33 19.24
C GLY A 291 7.51 0.85 19.59
N ARG A 292 6.51 -0.03 19.54
CA ARG A 292 5.11 0.30 19.85
C ARG A 292 4.94 0.85 21.26
N THR A 293 4.06 1.83 21.39
CA THR A 293 3.77 2.51 22.67
C THR A 293 2.32 2.34 23.11
N ARG A 294 1.43 1.86 22.21
CA ARG A 294 -0.01 1.71 22.48
C ARG A 294 -0.39 0.23 22.60
N PRO A 295 -1.46 -0.09 23.34
CA PRO A 295 -1.88 -1.47 23.57
C PRO A 295 -2.33 -2.17 22.28
N MET A 296 -2.95 -1.44 21.34
CA MET A 296 -3.41 -1.99 20.07
C MET A 296 -2.62 -1.41 18.89
N PHE A 297 -2.50 -2.20 17.84
CA PHE A 297 -1.83 -1.76 16.62
C PHE A 297 -2.53 -2.29 15.36
N ILE A 298 -2.40 -1.54 14.29
CA ILE A 298 -2.96 -1.89 12.98
C ILE A 298 -1.85 -2.40 12.06
N ASP A 299 -2.07 -3.59 11.50
CA ASP A 299 -1.43 -4.06 10.28
C ASP A 299 -2.39 -3.80 9.12
N LYS A 300 -2.12 -2.73 8.36
CA LYS A 300 -2.94 -2.35 7.21
C LYS A 300 -2.26 -2.81 5.93
N THR A 301 -2.08 -4.09 5.75
CA THR A 301 -1.58 -4.69 4.51
C THR A 301 -2.75 -5.20 3.68
N PRO A 302 -3.09 -4.57 2.55
CA PRO A 302 -4.25 -4.96 1.75
C PRO A 302 -4.29 -6.46 1.44
N ALA A 303 -3.15 -7.06 1.11
CA ALA A 303 -3.04 -8.48 0.74
C ALA A 303 -3.21 -9.48 1.91
N ASN A 304 -3.37 -9.03 3.15
CA ASN A 304 -3.59 -9.92 4.30
C ASN A 304 -4.87 -10.77 4.17
N PHE A 305 -5.76 -10.46 3.23
CA PHE A 305 -6.90 -11.31 2.92
C PHE A 305 -6.49 -12.72 2.46
N LEU A 306 -5.28 -12.90 1.96
CA LEU A 306 -4.71 -14.22 1.63
C LEU A 306 -4.42 -15.07 2.88
N TYR A 307 -4.27 -14.45 4.04
CA TYR A 307 -3.82 -15.07 5.27
C TYR A 307 -4.92 -15.17 6.36
N VAL A 308 -6.17 -14.79 6.08
CA VAL A 308 -7.25 -14.76 7.09
C VAL A 308 -7.33 -16.06 7.88
N GLY A 309 -7.29 -17.22 7.21
CA GLY A 309 -7.34 -18.50 7.89
C GLY A 309 -6.19 -18.74 8.87
N LEU A 310 -4.99 -18.30 8.51
CA LEU A 310 -3.82 -18.39 9.39
C LEU A 310 -3.90 -17.36 10.53
N ILE A 311 -4.33 -16.13 10.24
CA ILE A 311 -4.50 -15.07 11.24
C ILE A 311 -5.50 -15.51 12.32
N VAL A 312 -6.68 -16.02 11.92
CA VAL A 312 -7.72 -16.48 12.84
C VAL A 312 -7.20 -17.59 13.77
N ARG A 313 -6.36 -18.49 13.24
CA ARG A 313 -5.82 -19.61 14.03
C ARG A 313 -4.62 -19.21 14.87
N ALA A 314 -3.74 -18.38 14.34
CA ALA A 314 -2.51 -17.96 15.02
C ALA A 314 -2.77 -16.89 16.10
N LEU A 315 -3.75 -16.01 15.88
CA LEU A 315 -4.07 -14.85 16.70
C LEU A 315 -5.59 -14.82 16.97
N PRO A 316 -6.10 -15.67 17.86
CA PRO A 316 -7.54 -15.83 18.05
C PRO A 316 -8.25 -14.54 18.52
N ASN A 317 -7.54 -13.61 19.15
CA ASN A 317 -8.08 -12.32 19.58
C ASN A 317 -7.84 -11.16 18.60
N ALA A 318 -7.20 -11.42 17.45
CA ALA A 318 -7.04 -10.41 16.42
C ALA A 318 -8.40 -9.94 15.85
N ARG A 319 -8.52 -8.65 15.60
CA ARG A 319 -9.66 -8.04 14.92
C ARG A 319 -9.37 -7.94 13.42
N ILE A 320 -10.30 -8.37 12.60
CA ILE A 320 -10.11 -8.40 11.14
C ILE A 320 -11.21 -7.56 10.49
N ILE A 321 -10.79 -6.57 9.70
CA ILE A 321 -11.67 -5.65 8.99
C ILE A 321 -11.35 -5.74 7.51
N HIS A 322 -12.35 -6.09 6.70
CA HIS A 322 -12.23 -6.21 5.26
C HIS A 322 -13.01 -5.10 4.56
N LEU A 323 -12.32 -4.32 3.75
CA LEU A 323 -12.90 -3.23 2.96
C LEU A 323 -13.46 -3.76 1.65
N ARG A 324 -14.76 -3.51 1.45
CA ARG A 324 -15.49 -3.73 0.20
C ARG A 324 -15.75 -2.39 -0.46
N ARG A 325 -15.72 -2.39 -1.77
CA ARG A 325 -16.06 -1.23 -2.60
C ARG A 325 -16.74 -1.70 -3.86
N HIS A 326 -17.60 -0.86 -4.46
CA HIS A 326 -18.24 -1.13 -5.74
C HIS A 326 -17.23 -1.71 -6.75
N PRO A 327 -17.52 -2.85 -7.41
CA PRO A 327 -16.52 -3.58 -8.19
C PRO A 327 -15.87 -2.75 -9.30
N LEU A 328 -16.66 -1.98 -10.06
CA LEU A 328 -16.13 -1.13 -11.15
C LEU A 328 -15.31 0.06 -10.62
N ASP A 329 -15.73 0.71 -9.51
CA ASP A 329 -14.93 1.75 -8.89
C ASP A 329 -13.62 1.21 -8.32
N SER A 330 -13.64 0.00 -7.76
CA SER A 330 -12.46 -0.68 -7.23
C SER A 330 -11.47 -0.99 -8.36
N CYS A 331 -11.95 -1.61 -9.43
CA CYS A 331 -11.12 -1.96 -10.58
C CYS A 331 -10.60 -0.71 -11.30
N TYR A 332 -11.42 0.32 -11.51
CA TYR A 332 -10.97 1.56 -12.12
C TYR A 332 -9.94 2.28 -11.25
N ALA A 333 -10.13 2.31 -9.92
CA ALA A 333 -9.16 2.89 -9.01
C ALA A 333 -7.80 2.16 -9.02
N LEU A 334 -7.81 0.83 -9.20
CA LEU A 334 -6.60 0.03 -9.40
C LEU A 334 -5.96 0.33 -10.77
N TYR A 335 -6.74 0.32 -11.85
CA TYR A 335 -6.27 0.54 -13.22
C TYR A 335 -5.59 1.91 -13.39
N LYS A 336 -6.16 2.97 -12.80
CA LYS A 336 -5.60 4.32 -12.87
C LYS A 336 -4.48 4.63 -11.86
N THR A 337 -4.07 3.66 -11.04
CA THR A 337 -2.96 3.84 -10.09
C THR A 337 -1.70 3.16 -10.64
N LEU A 338 -0.64 3.94 -10.81
CA LEU A 338 0.66 3.37 -11.17
C LEU A 338 1.32 2.79 -9.92
N PHE A 339 1.25 1.47 -9.78
CA PHE A 339 1.97 0.75 -8.74
C PHE A 339 3.40 0.47 -9.20
N ARG A 340 4.41 0.95 -8.47
CA ARG A 340 5.82 0.68 -8.80
C ARG A 340 6.16 -0.79 -8.55
N MET A 341 5.69 -1.30 -7.41
CA MET A 341 5.81 -2.68 -6.96
C MET A 341 4.44 -3.22 -6.57
N GLY A 342 4.20 -4.49 -6.77
CA GLY A 342 2.90 -5.11 -6.49
C GLY A 342 1.83 -4.83 -7.56
N CYS A 343 0.66 -5.39 -7.37
CA CYS A 343 -0.54 -5.24 -8.21
C CYS A 343 -0.32 -5.40 -9.74
N PRO A 344 0.45 -6.38 -10.23
CA PRO A 344 0.73 -6.52 -11.67
C PRO A 344 -0.55 -6.79 -12.49
N TYR A 345 -1.60 -7.28 -11.87
CA TYR A 345 -2.92 -7.50 -12.45
C TYR A 345 -3.68 -6.20 -12.77
N SER A 346 -3.23 -5.06 -12.26
CA SER A 346 -3.97 -3.81 -12.39
C SER A 346 -3.81 -3.12 -13.76
N TYR A 347 -2.95 -3.64 -14.63
CA TYR A 347 -2.63 -3.02 -15.92
C TYR A 347 -3.34 -3.64 -17.13
N ASP A 348 -4.26 -4.57 -16.89
CA ASP A 348 -5.10 -5.20 -17.90
C ASP A 348 -6.50 -5.42 -17.34
N LEU A 349 -7.55 -5.10 -18.11
CA LEU A 349 -8.93 -5.18 -17.62
C LEU A 349 -9.41 -6.63 -17.43
N GLY A 350 -8.88 -7.58 -18.21
CA GLY A 350 -9.16 -9.01 -18.05
C GLY A 350 -8.48 -9.59 -16.82
N ASP A 351 -7.19 -9.26 -16.62
CA ASP A 351 -6.44 -9.64 -15.40
C ASP A 351 -7.12 -9.08 -14.14
N LEU A 352 -7.58 -7.82 -14.19
CA LEU A 352 -8.34 -7.18 -13.09
C LEU A 352 -9.63 -7.93 -12.77
N ALA A 353 -10.42 -8.26 -13.80
CA ALA A 353 -11.66 -9.02 -13.61
C ALA A 353 -11.38 -10.38 -12.96
N ALA A 354 -10.42 -11.13 -13.50
CA ALA A 354 -10.06 -12.45 -12.98
C ALA A 354 -9.58 -12.39 -11.53
N TYR A 355 -8.73 -11.40 -11.19
CA TYR A 355 -8.23 -11.22 -9.82
C TYR A 355 -9.35 -10.81 -8.85
N MET A 356 -10.21 -9.85 -9.24
CA MET A 356 -11.38 -9.42 -8.45
C MET A 356 -12.31 -10.61 -8.15
N LEU A 357 -12.62 -11.42 -9.14
CA LEU A 357 -13.48 -12.59 -8.98
C LEU A 357 -12.85 -13.63 -8.03
N ALA A 358 -11.55 -13.87 -8.16
CA ALA A 358 -10.84 -14.79 -7.27
C ALA A 358 -10.81 -14.26 -5.83
N HIS A 359 -10.55 -12.95 -5.65
CA HIS A 359 -10.62 -12.28 -4.34
C HIS A 359 -12.02 -12.43 -3.70
N ARG A 360 -13.10 -12.15 -4.44
CA ARG A 360 -14.47 -12.29 -3.94
C ARG A 360 -14.75 -13.71 -3.46
N ARG A 361 -14.42 -14.72 -4.29
CA ARG A 361 -14.60 -16.14 -3.94
C ARG A 361 -13.81 -16.52 -2.69
N LEU A 362 -12.60 -16.04 -2.53
CA LEU A 362 -11.80 -16.29 -1.33
C LEU A 362 -12.39 -15.62 -0.10
N MET A 363 -12.92 -14.41 -0.20
CA MET A 363 -13.58 -13.73 0.94
C MET A 363 -14.89 -14.40 1.31
N ASP A 364 -15.67 -14.90 0.34
CA ASP A 364 -16.88 -15.69 0.59
C ASP A 364 -16.54 -17.01 1.30
N HIS A 365 -15.44 -17.64 0.89
CA HIS A 365 -14.91 -18.83 1.59
C HIS A 365 -14.58 -18.50 3.05
N TRP A 366 -13.86 -17.41 3.33
CA TRP A 366 -13.52 -17.02 4.71
C TRP A 366 -14.76 -16.76 5.57
N ARG A 367 -15.81 -16.15 5.02
CA ARG A 367 -17.08 -15.96 5.72
C ARG A 367 -17.75 -17.30 6.07
N SER A 368 -17.64 -18.29 5.19
CA SER A 368 -18.25 -19.60 5.41
C SER A 368 -17.50 -20.46 6.45
N VAL A 369 -16.16 -20.43 6.47
CA VAL A 369 -15.35 -21.31 7.34
C VAL A 369 -14.95 -20.65 8.67
N ALA A 370 -15.03 -19.32 8.76
CA ALA A 370 -14.70 -18.55 9.96
C ALA A 370 -15.79 -17.48 10.23
N PRO A 371 -17.04 -17.88 10.44
CA PRO A 371 -18.17 -16.94 10.59
C PRO A 371 -17.93 -15.99 11.78
N GLY A 372 -18.28 -14.70 11.59
CA GLY A 372 -18.16 -13.67 12.62
C GLY A 372 -16.73 -13.18 12.91
N ARG A 373 -15.71 -13.73 12.23
CA ARG A 373 -14.31 -13.33 12.46
C ARG A 373 -13.88 -12.11 11.65
N VAL A 374 -14.57 -11.78 10.57
CA VAL A 374 -14.26 -10.69 9.65
C VAL A 374 -15.42 -9.69 9.65
N LEU A 375 -15.14 -8.42 9.96
CA LEU A 375 -16.08 -7.33 9.76
C LEU A 375 -15.94 -6.82 8.33
N ASP A 376 -16.98 -6.97 7.51
CA ASP A 376 -17.05 -6.30 6.21
C ASP A 376 -17.50 -4.85 6.39
N VAL A 377 -16.75 -3.93 5.78
CA VAL A 377 -17.05 -2.50 5.72
C VAL A 377 -17.17 -2.08 4.28
N GLU A 378 -18.33 -1.57 3.91
CA GLU A 378 -18.57 -1.01 2.57
C GLU A 378 -18.08 0.44 2.54
N TYR A 379 -17.20 0.74 1.58
CA TYR A 379 -16.63 2.07 1.40
C TYR A 379 -17.70 3.13 1.17
N GLU A 380 -18.69 2.81 0.34
CA GLU A 380 -19.80 3.70 0.01
C GLU A 380 -20.66 4.02 1.24
N ALA A 381 -20.93 3.02 2.10
CA ALA A 381 -21.64 3.23 3.36
C ALA A 381 -20.84 4.11 4.32
N LEU A 382 -19.51 3.89 4.41
CA LEU A 382 -18.61 4.72 5.23
C LEU A 382 -18.60 6.18 4.75
N VAL A 383 -18.64 6.39 3.43
CA VAL A 383 -18.69 7.76 2.85
C VAL A 383 -20.04 8.42 3.07
N ALA A 384 -21.14 7.65 3.04
CA ALA A 384 -22.51 8.15 3.22
C ALA A 384 -22.82 8.48 4.69
N ASP A 385 -22.36 7.65 5.62
CA ASP A 385 -22.56 7.84 7.07
C ASP A 385 -21.27 7.46 7.81
N GLN A 386 -20.36 8.43 7.87
CA GLN A 386 -19.06 8.24 8.52
C GLN A 386 -19.21 7.84 9.98
N GLU A 387 -20.10 8.49 10.72
CA GLU A 387 -20.21 8.27 12.17
C GLU A 387 -20.72 6.87 12.49
N ALA A 388 -21.85 6.47 11.93
CA ALA A 388 -22.45 5.17 12.23
C ALA A 388 -21.51 4.03 11.86
N VAL A 389 -20.83 4.11 10.69
CA VAL A 389 -19.90 3.08 10.26
C VAL A 389 -18.61 3.09 11.10
N SER A 390 -18.08 4.27 11.46
CA SER A 390 -16.89 4.36 12.32
C SER A 390 -17.17 3.81 13.72
N ARG A 391 -18.34 4.09 14.32
CA ARG A 391 -18.74 3.52 15.61
C ARG A 391 -18.77 1.99 15.55
N ARG A 392 -19.34 1.40 14.49
CA ARG A 392 -19.35 -0.06 14.28
C ARG A 392 -17.94 -0.64 14.16
N ILE A 393 -17.02 0.08 13.51
CA ILE A 393 -15.62 -0.34 13.38
C ILE A 393 -14.92 -0.33 14.75
N ILE A 394 -15.07 0.74 15.52
CA ILE A 394 -14.46 0.90 16.85
C ILE A 394 -15.01 -0.14 17.84
N ASP A 395 -16.33 -0.36 17.83
CA ASP A 395 -16.97 -1.42 18.62
C ASP A 395 -16.44 -2.83 18.25
N HIS A 396 -16.28 -3.13 16.95
CA HIS A 396 -15.65 -4.38 16.51
C HIS A 396 -14.22 -4.54 17.02
N CYS A 397 -13.48 -3.45 17.17
CA CYS A 397 -12.15 -3.45 17.79
C CYS A 397 -12.21 -3.68 19.31
N GLY A 398 -13.38 -3.60 19.93
CA GLY A 398 -13.56 -3.68 21.38
C GLY A 398 -13.07 -2.44 22.11
N LEU A 399 -13.17 -1.26 21.48
CA LEU A 399 -12.73 0.02 21.99
C LEU A 399 -13.93 0.91 22.31
N ASP A 400 -13.77 1.74 23.33
CA ASP A 400 -14.71 2.82 23.61
C ASP A 400 -14.64 3.91 22.55
N TRP A 401 -15.78 4.57 22.29
CA TRP A 401 -15.82 5.61 21.27
C TRP A 401 -15.01 6.86 21.64
N GLN A 402 -14.28 7.40 20.66
CA GLN A 402 -13.59 8.69 20.76
C GLN A 402 -13.90 9.55 19.52
N ASP A 403 -14.29 10.81 19.73
CA ASP A 403 -14.66 11.75 18.65
C ASP A 403 -13.49 12.04 17.68
N ALA A 404 -12.25 11.85 18.13
CA ALA A 404 -11.06 11.94 17.28
C ALA A 404 -11.13 11.00 16.07
N CYS A 405 -11.90 9.91 16.14
CA CYS A 405 -12.12 9.00 15.00
C CYS A 405 -12.91 9.66 13.86
N LEU A 406 -13.70 10.72 14.13
CA LEU A 406 -14.40 11.49 13.09
C LEU A 406 -13.49 12.52 12.43
N THR A 407 -12.53 13.05 13.17
CA THR A 407 -11.57 14.04 12.65
C THR A 407 -10.24 13.38 12.22
N PHE A 408 -10.33 12.17 11.68
CA PHE A 408 -9.19 11.35 11.26
C PHE A 408 -8.20 12.10 10.33
N HIS A 409 -8.65 13.11 9.59
CA HIS A 409 -7.84 13.94 8.69
C HIS A 409 -6.88 14.87 9.45
N GLU A 410 -7.11 15.11 10.74
CA GLU A 410 -6.21 15.84 11.64
C GLU A 410 -5.10 14.94 12.20
N ASN A 411 -5.21 13.62 12.03
CA ASN A 411 -4.18 12.69 12.45
C ASN A 411 -2.89 12.90 11.65
N THR A 412 -1.86 13.40 12.31
CA THR A 412 -0.57 13.78 11.71
C THR A 412 0.38 12.60 11.48
N ALA A 413 0.03 11.40 11.95
CA ALA A 413 0.90 10.23 11.78
C ALA A 413 1.26 10.01 10.29
N PRO A 414 2.45 9.50 9.95
CA PRO A 414 2.85 9.25 8.57
C PRO A 414 1.90 8.30 7.82
N ALA A 415 1.78 8.45 6.50
CA ALA A 415 1.05 7.55 5.62
C ALA A 415 1.87 7.30 4.34
N ALA A 416 2.56 6.17 4.29
CA ALA A 416 3.36 5.78 3.12
C ALA A 416 2.51 4.95 2.14
N THR A 417 1.44 5.53 1.59
CA THR A 417 0.55 4.84 0.64
C THR A 417 0.19 5.74 -0.53
N ALA A 418 -0.30 5.16 -1.63
CA ALA A 418 -0.83 5.91 -2.77
C ALA A 418 -2.03 6.82 -2.41
N SER A 419 -2.59 6.69 -1.21
CA SER A 419 -3.69 7.51 -0.68
C SER A 419 -3.23 8.57 0.32
N ALA A 420 -1.92 8.76 0.54
CA ALA A 420 -1.37 9.62 1.59
C ALA A 420 -1.91 11.06 1.57
N ALA A 421 -2.03 11.66 0.39
CA ALA A 421 -2.58 13.01 0.25
C ALA A 421 -4.11 13.06 0.47
N GLN A 422 -4.82 11.98 0.13
CA GLN A 422 -6.29 11.92 0.19
C GLN A 422 -6.81 11.81 1.63
N VAL A 423 -6.15 11.02 2.47
CA VAL A 423 -6.58 10.78 3.86
C VAL A 423 -6.31 11.95 4.81
N ARG A 424 -5.73 13.02 4.31
CA ARG A 424 -5.52 14.29 5.04
C ARG A 424 -6.59 15.34 4.75
N GLN A 425 -7.66 14.93 4.08
CA GLN A 425 -8.84 15.75 3.82
C GLN A 425 -10.06 15.10 4.49
N PRO A 426 -11.07 15.87 4.88
CA PRO A 426 -12.35 15.32 5.30
C PRO A 426 -12.90 14.33 4.25
N ILE A 427 -13.71 13.38 4.72
CA ILE A 427 -14.30 12.38 3.83
C ILE A 427 -15.14 13.05 2.73
N HIS A 428 -15.09 12.48 1.53
CA HIS A 428 -15.81 13.04 0.38
C HIS A 428 -16.24 11.93 -0.60
N ALA A 429 -17.37 12.14 -1.28
CA ALA A 429 -17.96 11.17 -2.20
C ALA A 429 -17.40 11.19 -3.66
N ARG A 430 -16.39 12.02 -3.94
CA ARG A 430 -15.89 12.24 -5.34
C ARG A 430 -15.44 10.97 -6.06
N SER A 431 -15.08 9.93 -5.33
CA SER A 431 -14.62 8.66 -5.88
C SER A 431 -15.71 7.58 -5.93
N VAL A 432 -16.90 7.86 -5.42
CA VAL A 432 -18.06 6.96 -5.48
C VAL A 432 -18.74 7.17 -6.83
N GLY A 433 -18.91 6.09 -7.59
CA GLY A 433 -19.51 6.12 -8.93
C GLY A 433 -18.63 6.80 -10.00
N LEU A 434 -17.35 7.02 -9.73
CA LEU A 434 -16.43 7.66 -10.69
C LEU A 434 -16.29 6.84 -11.99
N TRP A 435 -16.39 5.53 -11.89
CA TRP A 435 -16.36 4.62 -13.03
C TRP A 435 -17.41 4.96 -14.11
N ARG A 436 -18.56 5.57 -13.74
CA ARG A 436 -19.64 5.94 -14.69
C ARG A 436 -19.18 6.90 -15.78
N ARG A 437 -18.16 7.71 -15.51
CA ARG A 437 -17.56 8.60 -16.54
C ARG A 437 -16.81 7.83 -17.63
N TYR A 438 -16.54 6.55 -17.38
CA TYR A 438 -15.76 5.66 -18.24
C TYR A 438 -16.52 4.36 -18.54
N ALA A 439 -17.86 4.39 -18.43
CA ALA A 439 -18.70 3.21 -18.56
C ALA A 439 -18.46 2.45 -19.87
N ASP A 440 -18.39 3.18 -21.00
CA ASP A 440 -18.14 2.59 -22.32
C ASP A 440 -16.77 1.91 -22.40
N GLN A 441 -15.74 2.54 -21.84
CA GLN A 441 -14.38 2.03 -21.87
C GLN A 441 -14.18 0.86 -20.90
N LEU A 442 -14.97 0.81 -19.83
CA LEU A 442 -14.95 -0.25 -18.81
C LEU A 442 -15.95 -1.39 -19.11
N GLU A 443 -16.71 -1.31 -20.19
CA GLU A 443 -17.68 -2.37 -20.57
C GLU A 443 -17.02 -3.76 -20.71
N PRO A 444 -15.81 -3.92 -21.29
CA PRO A 444 -15.15 -5.24 -21.30
C PRO A 444 -14.92 -5.81 -19.90
N LEU A 445 -14.55 -4.96 -18.91
CA LEU A 445 -14.40 -5.34 -17.52
C LEU A 445 -15.75 -5.72 -16.89
N ALA A 446 -16.79 -4.89 -17.11
CA ALA A 446 -18.14 -5.15 -16.59
C ALA A 446 -18.71 -6.47 -17.15
N ALA A 447 -18.54 -6.72 -18.45
CA ALA A 447 -18.94 -7.98 -19.08
C ALA A 447 -18.22 -9.18 -18.48
N ALA A 448 -16.90 -9.09 -18.24
CA ALA A 448 -16.12 -10.16 -17.61
C ALA A 448 -16.57 -10.43 -16.16
N LEU A 449 -16.88 -9.39 -15.39
CA LEU A 449 -17.39 -9.52 -14.02
C LEU A 449 -18.77 -10.18 -13.99
N ARG A 450 -19.71 -9.77 -14.89
CA ARG A 450 -21.02 -10.41 -15.05
C ARG A 450 -20.89 -11.90 -15.41
N ALA A 451 -20.05 -12.20 -16.39
CA ALA A 451 -19.78 -13.59 -16.78
C ALA A 451 -19.18 -14.43 -15.65
N GLY A 452 -18.42 -13.79 -14.75
CA GLY A 452 -17.84 -14.41 -13.54
C GLY A 452 -18.80 -14.55 -12.36
N GLY A 453 -20.06 -14.11 -12.50
CA GLY A 453 -21.14 -14.29 -11.50
C GLY A 453 -21.32 -13.10 -10.55
N VAL A 454 -20.81 -11.91 -10.87
CA VAL A 454 -21.18 -10.68 -10.16
C VAL A 454 -22.60 -10.30 -10.55
N ASP A 455 -23.45 -10.04 -9.55
CA ASP A 455 -24.83 -9.61 -9.79
C ASP A 455 -24.82 -8.31 -10.64
N PRO A 456 -25.56 -8.26 -11.76
CA PRO A 456 -25.71 -7.04 -12.53
C PRO A 456 -26.15 -5.83 -11.71
N ALA A 457 -26.94 -6.02 -10.66
CA ALA A 457 -27.36 -4.96 -9.75
C ALA A 457 -26.20 -4.35 -8.94
N GLU A 458 -25.12 -5.10 -8.71
CA GLU A 458 -23.89 -4.60 -8.08
C GLU A 458 -23.00 -3.78 -9.05
N LEU A 459 -23.36 -3.73 -10.35
CA LEU A 459 -22.56 -3.07 -11.39
C LEU A 459 -23.27 -1.82 -11.99
N VAL A 460 -24.35 -1.34 -11.36
CA VAL A 460 -25.13 -0.18 -11.82
C VAL A 460 -24.81 1.09 -11.03
#